data_940c872ffd6ce1ea4b317e46c994b7d5
#
_entry.id   940c872ffd6ce1ea4b317e46c994b7d5
#
_cell.length_a   1.000
_cell.length_b   1.000
_cell.length_c   1.000
_cell.angle_alpha   90.00
_cell.angle_beta   90.00
_cell.angle_gamma   90.00
#
_symmetry.space_group_name_H-M   'P 1'
#
loop_
_entity.id
_entity.type
_entity.pdbx_description
1 polymer ?
#
loop_
_entity_poly.entity_id
_entity_poly.type
_entity_poly.pdbx_seq_one_letter_code
_entity_poly.pdbx_strand_id
1 'polypeptide(L)'
;MRKRLLSLLLVLACVLTLAVVPVVAAEPDPVQSTASVTEPTPTTDPESSPEPSSEPSPEPTSEPTSEPTSEPTPEPSPEPSPVPTPSGPWYQAALDFACDHRILLGDPSGNMMPNDNATRAQMAAMLVRVFGCTAGKDIAHFTDVSTTAWYYSELSTAAQMNIFNGYGDGTMGPNRSITRQEAMIVIARAFAVPDGTAADIQAFRDASSVGSWAVAKVGGLVKAGIVNGDNGSLHPTASITRAEIAQMLYNLSLIHISEPTR
;
A
#
# COMPACT_ATOMS: atom_id res chain seq x y z
N MET A 1 -21.65 16.45 -0.65
CA MET A 1 -21.15 15.88 -1.91
C MET A 1 -20.20 14.69 -1.69
N ARG A 2 -19.25 14.70 -0.73
CA ARG A 2 -18.31 13.61 -0.43
C ARG A 2 -18.94 12.23 -0.19
N LYS A 3 -20.08 12.16 0.53
CA LYS A 3 -20.76 10.88 0.82
C LYS A 3 -21.33 10.19 -0.43
N ARG A 4 -21.72 10.95 -1.47
CA ARG A 4 -22.24 10.41 -2.73
C ARG A 4 -21.12 9.90 -3.65
N LEU A 5 -19.91 10.49 -3.57
CA LEU A 5 -18.76 10.08 -4.37
C LEU A 5 -18.20 8.73 -3.90
N LEU A 6 -18.11 8.54 -2.57
CA LEU A 6 -17.66 7.26 -2.00
C LEU A 6 -18.66 6.15 -2.30
N SER A 7 -19.97 6.45 -2.26
CA SER A 7 -21.03 5.52 -2.64
C SER A 7 -20.98 5.15 -4.13
N LEU A 8 -20.58 6.09 -5.01
CA LEU A 8 -20.45 5.82 -6.45
C LEU A 8 -19.23 4.95 -6.77
N LEU A 9 -18.12 5.17 -6.07
CA LEU A 9 -16.90 4.33 -6.14
C LEU A 9 -17.17 2.91 -5.62
N LEU A 10 -17.95 2.81 -4.54
CA LEU A 10 -18.39 1.52 -3.98
C LEU A 10 -19.25 0.73 -4.99
N VAL A 11 -20.19 1.40 -5.66
CA VAL A 11 -21.06 0.79 -6.67
C VAL A 11 -20.26 0.39 -7.92
N LEU A 12 -19.28 1.18 -8.34
CA LEU A 12 -18.44 0.86 -9.50
C LEU A 12 -17.53 -0.35 -9.22
N ALA A 13 -16.99 -0.47 -8.02
CA ALA A 13 -16.20 -1.64 -7.62
C ALA A 13 -17.07 -2.92 -7.55
N CYS A 14 -18.30 -2.83 -7.03
CA CYS A 14 -19.24 -3.96 -7.01
C CYS A 14 -19.72 -4.36 -8.42
N VAL A 15 -19.89 -3.43 -9.33
CA VAL A 15 -20.32 -3.71 -10.72
C VAL A 15 -19.16 -4.33 -11.53
N LEU A 16 -17.91 -3.93 -11.28
CA LEU A 16 -16.75 -4.53 -11.95
C LEU A 16 -16.48 -5.98 -11.52
N THR A 17 -16.85 -6.35 -10.28
CA THR A 17 -16.70 -7.74 -9.79
C THR A 17 -17.77 -8.69 -10.30
N LEU A 18 -18.88 -8.18 -10.87
CA LEU A 18 -19.95 -8.98 -11.48
C LEU A 18 -19.73 -9.26 -12.97
N ALA A 19 -18.78 -8.59 -13.62
CA ALA A 19 -18.38 -8.93 -14.99
C ALA A 19 -17.57 -10.22 -14.94
N VAL A 20 -18.11 -11.29 -15.52
CA VAL A 20 -17.58 -12.65 -15.65
C VAL A 20 -16.07 -12.62 -15.91
N VAL A 21 -15.27 -12.81 -14.87
CA VAL A 21 -13.87 -13.13 -14.98
C VAL A 21 -13.78 -14.64 -15.16
N PRO A 22 -13.05 -15.17 -16.18
CA PRO A 22 -12.79 -16.59 -16.28
C PRO A 22 -12.11 -17.05 -14.97
N VAL A 23 -12.57 -18.18 -14.45
CA VAL A 23 -12.00 -18.84 -13.28
C VAL A 23 -10.53 -19.16 -13.57
N VAL A 24 -9.65 -18.24 -13.28
CA VAL A 24 -8.26 -18.54 -13.02
C VAL A 24 -8.23 -19.07 -11.60
N ALA A 25 -7.73 -20.27 -11.43
CA ALA A 25 -7.59 -20.91 -10.13
C ALA A 25 -6.93 -19.91 -9.16
N ALA A 26 -7.63 -19.62 -8.07
CA ALA A 26 -7.11 -18.70 -7.05
C ALA A 26 -5.80 -19.27 -6.52
N GLU A 27 -4.70 -18.55 -6.73
CA GLU A 27 -3.43 -18.92 -6.09
C GLU A 27 -3.57 -18.78 -4.57
N PRO A 28 -3.15 -19.77 -3.79
CA PRO A 28 -3.16 -19.68 -2.34
C PRO A 28 -2.23 -18.56 -1.87
N ASP A 29 -2.53 -17.97 -0.72
CA ASP A 29 -1.61 -17.04 -0.08
C ASP A 29 -0.27 -17.78 0.18
N PRO A 30 0.89 -17.15 -0.12
CA PRO A 30 2.17 -17.86 -0.09
C PRO A 30 2.55 -18.30 1.32
N VAL A 31 2.91 -19.57 1.44
CA VAL A 31 3.47 -20.15 2.65
C VAL A 31 4.89 -19.62 2.83
N GLN A 32 5.17 -19.06 3.98
CA GLN A 32 6.56 -18.76 4.39
C GLN A 32 7.27 -20.12 4.62
N SER A 33 7.94 -20.61 3.57
CA SER A 33 8.86 -21.74 3.72
C SER A 33 10.12 -21.23 4.41
N THR A 34 10.37 -21.70 5.61
CA THR A 34 11.66 -21.58 6.28
C THR A 34 12.65 -22.51 5.58
N ALA A 35 13.31 -22.01 4.53
CA ALA A 35 14.41 -22.74 3.91
C ALA A 35 15.69 -22.43 4.65
N SER A 36 16.29 -23.48 5.19
CA SER A 36 17.63 -23.52 5.79
C SER A 36 18.69 -23.02 4.82
N VAL A 37 19.52 -22.14 5.33
CA VAL A 37 20.75 -21.66 4.74
C VAL A 37 21.69 -22.83 4.52
N THR A 38 22.13 -23.01 3.28
CA THR A 38 23.38 -23.69 2.98
C THR A 38 24.24 -22.75 2.15
N GLU A 39 25.30 -22.28 2.78
CA GLU A 39 26.37 -21.47 2.25
C GLU A 39 27.19 -22.24 1.21
N PRO A 40 27.70 -21.63 0.14
CA PRO A 40 29.01 -21.98 -0.39
C PRO A 40 30.00 -20.82 -0.36
N THR A 41 31.16 -21.14 0.15
CA THR A 41 32.41 -20.40 0.31
C THR A 41 33.02 -19.94 -1.03
N PRO A 42 33.94 -18.95 -0.96
CA PRO A 42 34.36 -18.12 -2.10
C PRO A 42 35.57 -18.67 -2.84
N THR A 43 35.72 -18.29 -4.11
CA THR A 43 36.98 -18.46 -4.85
C THR A 43 37.34 -17.20 -5.63
N THR A 44 38.40 -16.56 -5.11
CA THR A 44 39.51 -15.84 -5.75
C THR A 44 39.36 -15.00 -7.02
N ASP A 45 39.80 -13.73 -6.84
CA ASP A 45 40.40 -12.77 -7.77
C ASP A 45 41.46 -13.34 -8.73
N PRO A 46 41.94 -12.62 -9.81
CA PRO A 46 42.54 -11.29 -9.71
C PRO A 46 42.41 -10.32 -10.93
N GLU A 47 42.57 -9.03 -10.62
CA GLU A 47 43.48 -8.04 -11.27
C GLU A 47 43.31 -7.61 -12.74
N SER A 48 43.00 -6.35 -12.97
CA SER A 48 43.97 -5.34 -13.53
C SER A 48 43.31 -3.99 -13.82
N SER A 49 43.89 -2.98 -13.22
CA SER A 49 43.81 -1.56 -13.62
C SER A 49 44.70 -1.32 -14.86
N PRO A 50 44.53 -0.29 -15.69
CA PRO A 50 45.19 0.99 -15.45
C PRO A 50 44.43 2.27 -15.82
N GLU A 51 44.66 3.30 -15.05
CA GLU A 51 44.67 4.73 -15.37
C GLU A 51 45.89 5.08 -16.29
N PRO A 52 46.15 6.33 -16.77
CA PRO A 52 45.43 7.61 -16.77
C PRO A 52 45.52 8.40 -18.12
N SER A 53 44.92 9.57 -18.24
CA SER A 53 45.60 10.76 -18.81
C SER A 53 44.69 11.93 -19.18
N SER A 54 44.93 13.01 -18.48
CA SER A 54 45.18 14.41 -18.90
C SER A 54 44.11 15.24 -19.61
N GLU A 55 43.82 16.35 -18.93
CA GLU A 55 43.38 17.69 -19.37
C GLU A 55 44.05 18.24 -20.66
N PRO A 56 43.50 19.29 -21.31
CA PRO A 56 43.61 20.65 -20.77
C PRO A 56 42.42 21.61 -21.05
N SER A 57 42.39 22.60 -20.18
CA SER A 57 41.64 23.88 -20.26
C SER A 57 42.05 24.72 -21.48
N PRO A 58 41.20 25.62 -21.98
CA PRO A 58 41.62 27.02 -22.08
C PRO A 58 40.61 28.05 -21.57
N GLU A 59 41.16 29.09 -21.02
CA GLU A 59 40.66 30.36 -20.51
C GLU A 59 40.28 31.37 -21.64
N PRO A 60 39.93 32.64 -21.29
CA PRO A 60 38.63 33.24 -21.59
C PRO A 60 38.72 34.36 -22.64
N THR A 61 37.55 34.80 -23.16
CA THR A 61 37.47 36.06 -23.95
C THR A 61 36.29 36.92 -23.56
N SER A 62 36.67 38.07 -23.07
CA SER A 62 36.07 39.40 -22.88
C SER A 62 34.65 39.70 -23.41
N GLU A 63 33.96 40.44 -22.55
CA GLU A 63 32.75 41.28 -22.62
C GLU A 63 32.57 42.09 -23.90
N PRO A 64 31.32 42.56 -24.13
CA PRO A 64 31.01 43.93 -23.80
C PRO A 64 29.68 44.19 -23.11
N THR A 65 29.71 45.12 -22.19
CA THR A 65 28.74 45.96 -21.53
C THR A 65 27.59 46.41 -22.45
N SER A 66 26.36 46.23 -21.96
CA SER A 66 25.20 47.03 -22.32
C SER A 66 24.33 47.34 -21.09
N GLU A 67 23.98 48.60 -20.94
CA GLU A 67 23.28 49.27 -19.84
C GLU A 67 21.91 48.68 -19.47
N PRO A 68 21.46 48.78 -18.23
CA PRO A 68 20.17 48.26 -17.80
C PRO A 68 19.04 49.21 -18.11
N THR A 69 18.09 48.78 -18.92
CA THR A 69 16.77 49.39 -19.03
C THR A 69 15.95 48.94 -17.83
N SER A 70 15.53 49.92 -17.02
CA SER A 70 14.67 49.72 -15.85
C SER A 70 13.27 49.28 -16.25
N GLU A 71 13.00 48.00 -16.07
CA GLU A 71 11.67 47.43 -16.12
C GLU A 71 10.94 47.65 -14.78
N PRO A 72 9.62 47.95 -14.76
CA PRO A 72 8.90 48.19 -13.53
C PRO A 72 8.81 46.93 -12.68
N THR A 73 9.18 47.08 -11.41
CA THR A 73 9.07 46.03 -10.37
C THR A 73 7.63 45.50 -10.29
N PRO A 74 7.38 44.19 -10.50
CA PRO A 74 6.07 43.62 -10.26
C PRO A 74 5.73 43.71 -8.76
N GLU A 75 4.53 44.13 -8.46
CA GLU A 75 3.94 44.13 -7.12
C GLU A 75 4.02 42.75 -6.49
N PRO A 76 4.43 42.59 -5.23
CA PRO A 76 4.54 41.28 -4.61
C PRO A 76 3.17 40.62 -4.59
N SER A 77 3.09 39.47 -5.28
CA SER A 77 1.94 38.55 -5.20
C SER A 77 1.68 38.19 -3.73
N PRO A 78 0.42 38.22 -3.26
CA PRO A 78 0.14 37.88 -1.86
C PRO A 78 0.69 36.49 -1.53
N GLU A 79 1.50 36.46 -0.48
CA GLU A 79 2.07 35.25 0.06
C GLU A 79 0.95 34.22 0.35
N PRO A 80 1.03 32.97 -0.13
CA PRO A 80 0.00 31.98 0.16
C PRO A 80 -0.11 31.82 1.67
N SER A 81 -1.33 32.02 2.20
CA SER A 81 -1.62 31.79 3.61
C SER A 81 -1.07 30.43 4.05
N PRO A 82 -0.40 30.35 5.20
CA PRO A 82 0.19 29.09 5.67
C PRO A 82 -0.89 28.02 5.74
N VAL A 83 -0.68 26.94 4.99
CA VAL A 83 -1.51 25.74 5.10
C VAL A 83 -1.43 25.28 6.55
N PRO A 84 -2.57 25.14 7.28
CA PRO A 84 -2.52 24.73 8.68
C PRO A 84 -1.75 23.40 8.77
N THR A 85 -0.63 23.44 9.48
CA THR A 85 0.15 22.24 9.80
C THR A 85 -0.77 21.31 10.60
N PRO A 86 -0.99 20.07 10.17
CA PRO A 86 -1.84 19.16 10.92
C PRO A 86 -1.25 18.95 12.31
N SER A 87 -1.96 19.46 13.33
CA SER A 87 -1.60 19.28 14.73
C SER A 87 -2.08 17.90 15.16
N GLY A 88 -1.18 16.91 15.16
CA GLY A 88 -1.51 15.54 15.58
C GLY A 88 -0.55 14.49 15.03
N PRO A 89 -0.70 13.23 15.41
CA PRO A 89 0.06 12.13 14.84
C PRO A 89 -0.13 12.05 13.32
N TRP A 90 0.88 11.56 12.59
CA TRP A 90 0.88 11.45 11.13
C TRP A 90 -0.34 10.71 10.55
N TYR A 91 -0.94 9.82 11.34
CA TYR A 91 -2.10 9.01 10.95
C TYR A 91 -3.45 9.65 11.28
N GLN A 92 -3.50 10.83 11.91
CA GLN A 92 -4.76 11.38 12.45
C GLN A 92 -5.82 11.55 11.37
N ALA A 93 -5.46 12.17 10.25
CA ALA A 93 -6.40 12.37 9.14
C ALA A 93 -6.94 11.05 8.55
N ALA A 94 -6.08 10.03 8.47
CA ALA A 94 -6.47 8.71 8.00
C ALA A 94 -7.35 7.97 9.00
N LEU A 95 -7.07 8.14 10.29
CA LEU A 95 -7.86 7.56 11.36
C LEU A 95 -9.27 8.17 11.41
N ASP A 96 -9.36 9.51 11.35
CA ASP A 96 -10.63 10.24 11.30
C ASP A 96 -11.45 9.81 10.07
N PHE A 97 -10.81 9.72 8.90
CA PHE A 97 -11.43 9.22 7.69
C PHE A 97 -11.99 7.80 7.89
N ALA A 98 -11.19 6.89 8.44
CA ALA A 98 -11.60 5.50 8.62
C ALA A 98 -12.74 5.36 9.65
N CYS A 99 -12.76 6.19 10.69
CA CYS A 99 -13.83 6.24 11.69
C CYS A 99 -15.13 6.83 11.11
N ASP A 100 -15.05 7.97 10.43
CA ASP A 100 -16.20 8.66 9.83
C ASP A 100 -16.94 7.78 8.80
N HIS A 101 -16.19 6.94 8.09
CA HIS A 101 -16.72 5.99 7.12
C HIS A 101 -17.02 4.62 7.71
N ARG A 102 -16.86 4.44 9.03
CA ARG A 102 -17.06 3.19 9.75
C ARG A 102 -16.24 2.01 9.22
N ILE A 103 -15.10 2.30 8.61
CA ILE A 103 -14.12 1.30 8.15
C ILE A 103 -13.40 0.69 9.34
N LEU A 104 -12.90 1.57 10.22
CA LEU A 104 -12.25 1.20 11.46
C LEU A 104 -13.23 1.40 12.61
N LEU A 105 -13.42 0.35 13.40
CA LEU A 105 -14.20 0.40 14.62
C LEU A 105 -13.28 0.24 15.82
N GLY A 106 -13.51 1.02 16.88
CA GLY A 106 -12.84 0.89 18.15
C GLY A 106 -13.27 -0.33 18.95
N ASP A 107 -12.68 -0.47 20.13
CA ASP A 107 -13.17 -1.38 21.16
C ASP A 107 -14.52 -0.89 21.73
N PRO A 108 -15.17 -1.64 22.64
CA PRO A 108 -16.42 -1.20 23.28
C PRO A 108 -16.31 0.10 24.07
N SER A 109 -15.09 0.51 24.44
CA SER A 109 -14.79 1.78 25.12
C SER A 109 -14.53 2.92 24.15
N GLY A 110 -14.55 2.67 22.84
CA GLY A 110 -14.31 3.66 21.80
C GLY A 110 -12.84 3.89 21.44
N ASN A 111 -11.90 3.10 21.99
CA ASN A 111 -10.48 3.25 21.66
C ASN A 111 -10.18 2.64 20.28
N MET A 112 -9.55 3.40 19.40
CA MET A 112 -9.22 2.96 18.02
C MET A 112 -7.95 2.11 17.96
N MET A 113 -7.09 2.17 18.99
CA MET A 113 -5.84 1.41 19.08
C MET A 113 -4.99 1.50 17.79
N PRO A 114 -4.61 2.71 17.36
CA PRO A 114 -3.99 2.93 16.05
C PRO A 114 -2.65 2.21 15.89
N ASN A 115 -1.91 2.05 16.96
CA ASN A 115 -0.57 1.44 16.97
C ASN A 115 -0.59 -0.09 17.17
N ASP A 116 -1.75 -0.68 17.42
CA ASP A 116 -1.86 -2.13 17.55
C ASP A 116 -1.73 -2.82 16.19
N ASN A 117 -1.06 -3.97 16.19
CA ASN A 117 -0.97 -4.82 15.01
C ASN A 117 -2.35 -5.35 14.62
N ALA A 118 -2.67 -5.26 13.35
CA ALA A 118 -3.91 -5.82 12.84
C ALA A 118 -3.79 -7.33 12.61
N THR A 119 -4.87 -8.06 12.93
CA THR A 119 -5.01 -9.45 12.52
C THR A 119 -5.59 -9.55 11.10
N ARG A 120 -5.44 -10.71 10.46
CA ARG A 120 -6.02 -10.98 9.14
C ARG A 120 -7.55 -10.83 9.16
N ALA A 121 -8.21 -11.27 10.22
CA ALA A 121 -9.66 -11.09 10.39
C ALA A 121 -10.06 -9.60 10.50
N GLN A 122 -9.28 -8.80 11.24
CA GLN A 122 -9.54 -7.36 11.34
C GLN A 122 -9.35 -6.65 10.00
N MET A 123 -8.32 -7.03 9.24
CA MET A 123 -8.09 -6.51 7.89
C MET A 123 -9.26 -6.86 6.95
N ALA A 124 -9.73 -8.11 6.97
CA ALA A 124 -10.89 -8.54 6.20
C ALA A 124 -12.14 -7.71 6.56
N ALA A 125 -12.40 -7.51 7.85
CA ALA A 125 -13.52 -6.71 8.32
C ALA A 125 -13.46 -5.24 7.84
N MET A 126 -12.28 -4.62 7.85
CA MET A 126 -12.11 -3.27 7.33
C MET A 126 -12.46 -3.20 5.84
N LEU A 127 -11.96 -4.12 5.03
CA LEU A 127 -12.22 -4.13 3.59
C LEU A 127 -13.68 -4.44 3.26
N VAL A 128 -14.29 -5.41 3.93
CA VAL A 128 -15.72 -5.71 3.75
C VAL A 128 -16.58 -4.49 4.03
N ARG A 129 -16.24 -3.70 5.06
CA ARG A 129 -16.94 -2.43 5.37
C ARG A 129 -16.73 -1.35 4.32
N VAL A 130 -15.53 -1.28 3.74
CA VAL A 130 -15.25 -0.36 2.62
C VAL A 130 -16.18 -0.65 1.45
N PHE A 131 -16.36 -1.92 1.09
CA PHE A 131 -17.15 -2.31 -0.08
C PHE A 131 -18.64 -2.48 0.22
N GLY A 132 -19.02 -2.59 1.50
CA GLY A 132 -20.43 -2.81 1.89
C GLY A 132 -21.00 -4.16 1.41
N CYS A 133 -20.16 -5.11 1.05
CA CYS A 133 -20.56 -6.43 0.60
C CYS A 133 -21.01 -7.30 1.77
N THR A 134 -22.02 -8.16 1.54
CA THR A 134 -22.56 -9.06 2.55
C THR A 134 -22.67 -10.52 2.08
N ALA A 135 -22.48 -10.77 0.78
CA ALA A 135 -22.49 -12.12 0.25
C ALA A 135 -21.21 -12.86 0.62
N GLY A 136 -21.33 -14.00 1.26
CA GLY A 136 -20.20 -14.80 1.71
C GLY A 136 -20.10 -16.15 1.00
N LYS A 137 -18.86 -16.69 0.97
CA LYS A 137 -18.53 -18.04 0.53
C LYS A 137 -18.35 -18.95 1.76
N ASP A 138 -18.69 -20.22 1.65
CA ASP A 138 -18.40 -21.17 2.73
C ASP A 138 -16.89 -21.32 2.92
N ILE A 139 -16.43 -21.06 4.14
CA ILE A 139 -15.05 -21.17 4.59
C ILE A 139 -14.89 -22.13 5.76
N ALA A 140 -15.91 -22.93 6.10
CA ALA A 140 -15.87 -23.90 7.21
C ALA A 140 -14.86 -25.03 6.99
N HIS A 141 -14.37 -25.22 5.75
CA HIS A 141 -13.35 -26.18 5.43
C HIS A 141 -11.94 -25.81 5.93
N PHE A 142 -11.70 -24.55 6.30
CA PHE A 142 -10.43 -24.14 6.91
C PHE A 142 -10.38 -24.59 8.37
N THR A 143 -9.29 -25.26 8.76
CA THR A 143 -9.17 -25.95 10.06
C THR A 143 -9.12 -25.03 11.26
N ASP A 144 -8.78 -23.77 11.06
CA ASP A 144 -8.61 -22.72 12.07
C ASP A 144 -9.73 -21.67 12.07
N VAL A 145 -10.82 -21.92 11.32
CA VAL A 145 -11.97 -21.03 11.24
C VAL A 145 -13.15 -21.59 12.04
N SER A 146 -13.61 -20.85 13.04
CA SER A 146 -14.84 -21.19 13.76
C SER A 146 -16.03 -20.48 13.15
N THR A 147 -17.08 -21.23 12.81
CA THR A 147 -18.33 -20.69 12.25
C THR A 147 -19.10 -19.79 13.22
N THR A 148 -18.82 -19.86 14.51
CA THR A 148 -19.43 -19.04 15.56
C THR A 148 -18.60 -17.80 15.91
N ALA A 149 -17.41 -17.66 15.33
CA ALA A 149 -16.53 -16.52 15.60
C ALA A 149 -17.07 -15.24 14.96
N TRP A 150 -16.79 -14.10 15.62
CA TRP A 150 -17.21 -12.78 15.16
C TRP A 150 -16.75 -12.44 13.74
N TYR A 151 -15.61 -13.02 13.32
CA TYR A 151 -14.97 -12.75 12.03
C TYR A 151 -15.47 -13.65 10.90
N TYR A 152 -16.31 -14.65 11.19
CA TYR A 152 -16.70 -15.64 10.17
C TYR A 152 -17.36 -14.98 8.97
N SER A 153 -18.32 -14.10 9.22
CA SER A 153 -19.05 -13.38 8.15
C SER A 153 -18.11 -12.53 7.31
N GLU A 154 -17.21 -11.78 7.95
CA GLU A 154 -16.25 -10.90 7.30
C GLU A 154 -15.26 -11.67 6.44
N LEU A 155 -14.67 -12.75 6.98
CA LEU A 155 -13.76 -13.59 6.22
C LEU A 155 -14.46 -14.34 5.08
N SER A 156 -15.66 -14.83 5.32
CA SER A 156 -16.51 -15.46 4.31
C SER A 156 -16.79 -14.50 3.13
N THR A 157 -17.14 -13.25 3.44
CA THR A 157 -17.34 -12.21 2.43
C THR A 157 -16.05 -11.84 1.71
N ALA A 158 -14.94 -11.66 2.44
CA ALA A 158 -13.64 -11.37 1.85
C ALA A 158 -13.14 -12.52 0.95
N ALA A 159 -13.43 -13.77 1.30
CA ALA A 159 -13.15 -14.93 0.48
C ALA A 159 -14.02 -14.98 -0.80
N GLN A 160 -15.29 -14.59 -0.70
CA GLN A 160 -16.19 -14.45 -1.86
C GLN A 160 -15.67 -13.38 -2.83
N MET A 161 -15.09 -12.30 -2.31
CA MET A 161 -14.50 -11.23 -3.10
C MET A 161 -13.12 -11.59 -3.68
N ASN A 162 -12.60 -12.81 -3.43
CA ASN A 162 -11.23 -13.24 -3.79
C ASN A 162 -10.11 -12.35 -3.21
N ILE A 163 -10.37 -11.67 -2.11
CA ILE A 163 -9.38 -10.83 -1.42
C ILE A 163 -8.52 -11.69 -0.48
N PHE A 164 -9.15 -12.64 0.22
CA PHE A 164 -8.49 -13.60 1.11
C PHE A 164 -8.73 -15.03 0.63
N ASN A 165 -7.67 -15.79 0.40
CA ASN A 165 -7.73 -17.15 -0.13
C ASN A 165 -7.28 -18.23 0.84
N GLY A 166 -6.83 -17.86 2.05
CA GLY A 166 -6.18 -18.77 3.00
C GLY A 166 -4.76 -19.14 2.60
N TYR A 167 -4.14 -19.97 3.41
CA TYR A 167 -2.82 -20.53 3.15
C TYR A 167 -2.97 -21.90 2.48
N GLY A 168 -1.94 -22.32 1.75
CA GLY A 168 -1.96 -23.61 1.06
C GLY A 168 -1.98 -24.84 1.97
N ASP A 169 -1.84 -24.65 3.28
CA ASP A 169 -1.90 -25.69 4.33
C ASP A 169 -3.32 -25.96 4.87
N GLY A 170 -4.33 -25.34 4.30
CA GLY A 170 -5.72 -25.48 4.75
C GLY A 170 -6.11 -24.58 5.92
N THR A 171 -5.32 -23.55 6.21
CA THR A 171 -5.62 -22.56 7.24
C THR A 171 -5.94 -21.18 6.62
N MET A 172 -6.71 -20.35 7.33
CA MET A 172 -7.04 -18.98 6.96
C MET A 172 -6.24 -17.96 7.78
N GLY A 173 -5.78 -18.32 8.96
CA GLY A 173 -5.01 -17.49 9.88
C GLY A 173 -5.78 -16.32 10.49
N PRO A 174 -7.07 -16.44 10.92
CA PRO A 174 -7.88 -15.27 11.31
C PRO A 174 -7.26 -14.43 12.41
N ASN A 175 -6.60 -15.06 13.37
CA ASN A 175 -6.00 -14.41 14.53
C ASN A 175 -4.50 -14.09 14.34
N ARG A 176 -3.88 -14.47 13.21
CA ARG A 176 -2.49 -14.10 12.93
C ARG A 176 -2.40 -12.61 12.63
N SER A 177 -1.35 -11.97 13.17
CA SER A 177 -0.97 -10.63 12.69
C SER A 177 -0.64 -10.70 11.21
N ILE A 178 -1.20 -9.79 10.43
CA ILE A 178 -0.91 -9.70 8.98
C ILE A 178 0.37 -8.88 8.77
N THR A 179 1.25 -9.33 7.90
CA THR A 179 2.45 -8.56 7.54
C THR A 179 2.10 -7.41 6.59
N ARG A 180 2.97 -6.39 6.51
CA ARG A 180 2.74 -5.23 5.62
C ARG A 180 2.65 -5.65 4.16
N GLN A 181 3.52 -6.55 3.68
CA GLN A 181 3.43 -7.03 2.30
C GLN A 181 2.15 -7.84 2.03
N GLU A 182 1.68 -8.65 2.99
CA GLU A 182 0.39 -9.36 2.86
C GLU A 182 -0.78 -8.36 2.80
N ALA A 183 -0.78 -7.35 3.68
CA ALA A 183 -1.81 -6.31 3.67
C ALA A 183 -1.80 -5.50 2.37
N MET A 184 -0.62 -5.17 1.85
CA MET A 184 -0.45 -4.51 0.55
C MET A 184 -1.06 -5.32 -0.59
N ILE A 185 -0.80 -6.64 -0.65
CA ILE A 185 -1.40 -7.51 -1.67
C ILE A 185 -2.91 -7.54 -1.56
N VAL A 186 -3.42 -7.69 -0.34
CA VAL A 186 -4.86 -7.75 -0.07
C VAL A 186 -5.53 -6.43 -0.53
N ILE A 187 -4.94 -5.28 -0.23
CA ILE A 187 -5.42 -3.97 -0.71
C ILE A 187 -5.33 -3.88 -2.24
N ALA A 188 -4.19 -4.25 -2.82
CA ALA A 188 -4.03 -4.19 -4.27
C ALA A 188 -5.02 -5.07 -5.02
N ARG A 189 -5.33 -6.25 -4.50
CA ARG A 189 -6.39 -7.14 -5.03
C ARG A 189 -7.78 -6.51 -4.89
N ALA A 190 -8.10 -6.00 -3.69
CA ALA A 190 -9.40 -5.44 -3.38
C ALA A 190 -9.78 -4.24 -4.28
N PHE A 191 -8.81 -3.40 -4.60
CA PHE A 191 -9.00 -2.20 -5.41
C PHE A 191 -8.53 -2.34 -6.86
N ALA A 192 -8.19 -3.55 -7.29
CA ALA A 192 -7.71 -3.84 -8.64
C ALA A 192 -6.55 -2.92 -9.07
N VAL A 193 -5.65 -2.60 -8.15
CA VAL A 193 -4.48 -1.75 -8.45
C VAL A 193 -3.60 -2.45 -9.49
N PRO A 194 -3.24 -1.78 -10.58
CA PRO A 194 -2.38 -2.36 -11.61
C PRO A 194 -1.04 -2.82 -11.04
N ASP A 195 -0.52 -3.93 -11.58
CA ASP A 195 0.76 -4.47 -11.16
C ASP A 195 1.92 -3.53 -11.49
N GLY A 196 2.85 -3.45 -10.59
CA GLY A 196 4.16 -2.81 -10.80
C GLY A 196 5.25 -3.85 -11.04
N THR A 197 6.48 -3.41 -10.91
CA THR A 197 7.70 -4.17 -11.18
C THR A 197 8.70 -4.02 -10.03
N ALA A 198 9.76 -4.81 -10.03
CA ALA A 198 10.86 -4.64 -9.09
C ALA A 198 11.53 -3.25 -9.18
N ALA A 199 11.50 -2.62 -10.35
CA ALA A 199 12.04 -1.28 -10.54
C ALA A 199 11.29 -0.22 -9.71
N ASP A 200 9.98 -0.41 -9.50
CA ASP A 200 9.15 0.54 -8.74
C ASP A 200 9.48 0.55 -7.24
N ILE A 201 10.11 -0.51 -6.73
CA ILE A 201 10.50 -0.65 -5.31
C ILE A 201 12.00 -0.58 -5.05
N GLN A 202 12.84 -0.53 -6.09
CA GLN A 202 14.30 -0.62 -5.97
C GLN A 202 14.94 0.51 -5.15
N ALA A 203 14.27 1.66 -5.02
CA ALA A 203 14.75 2.79 -4.23
C ALA A 203 14.66 2.55 -2.71
N PHE A 204 13.91 1.55 -2.25
CA PHE A 204 13.79 1.23 -0.83
C PHE A 204 14.94 0.34 -0.38
N ARG A 205 15.49 0.64 0.81
CA ARG A 205 16.65 -0.06 1.38
C ARG A 205 16.42 -1.54 1.61
N ASP A 206 15.19 -1.93 1.84
CA ASP A 206 14.74 -3.28 2.15
C ASP A 206 13.92 -3.92 1.01
N ALA A 207 14.06 -3.42 -0.21
CA ALA A 207 13.38 -3.94 -1.38
C ALA A 207 13.61 -5.45 -1.58
N SER A 208 14.82 -5.94 -1.28
CA SER A 208 15.18 -7.36 -1.35
C SER A 208 14.44 -8.24 -0.33
N SER A 209 13.89 -7.65 0.72
CA SER A 209 13.08 -8.36 1.73
C SER A 209 11.61 -8.54 1.30
N VAL A 210 11.20 -7.91 0.19
CA VAL A 210 9.87 -8.14 -0.40
C VAL A 210 9.86 -9.52 -1.04
N GLY A 211 8.94 -10.37 -0.62
CA GLY A 211 8.77 -11.71 -1.20
C GLY A 211 8.52 -11.62 -2.71
N SER A 212 9.12 -12.53 -3.49
CA SER A 212 8.99 -12.54 -4.96
C SER A 212 7.53 -12.55 -5.42
N TRP A 213 6.67 -13.23 -4.66
CA TRP A 213 5.22 -13.29 -4.86
C TRP A 213 4.50 -11.96 -4.60
N ALA A 214 5.12 -11.04 -3.85
CA ALA A 214 4.54 -9.76 -3.46
C ALA A 214 4.99 -8.60 -4.37
N VAL A 215 6.11 -8.74 -5.07
CA VAL A 215 6.78 -7.66 -5.81
C VAL A 215 5.83 -6.92 -6.75
N ALA A 216 5.02 -7.63 -7.53
CA ALA A 216 4.11 -7.03 -8.49
C ALA A 216 3.06 -6.12 -7.81
N LYS A 217 2.42 -6.61 -6.76
CA LYS A 217 1.38 -5.87 -6.03
C LYS A 217 1.94 -4.72 -5.19
N VAL A 218 3.07 -4.95 -4.51
CA VAL A 218 3.77 -3.89 -3.74
C VAL A 218 4.27 -2.80 -4.69
N GLY A 219 4.90 -3.18 -5.80
CA GLY A 219 5.36 -2.24 -6.83
C GLY A 219 4.20 -1.41 -7.42
N GLY A 220 3.05 -2.04 -7.64
CA GLY A 220 1.84 -1.33 -8.10
C GLY A 220 1.36 -0.27 -7.13
N LEU A 221 1.32 -0.58 -5.83
CA LEU A 221 0.92 0.38 -4.80
C LEU A 221 1.93 1.53 -4.62
N VAL A 222 3.23 1.24 -4.72
CA VAL A 222 4.28 2.27 -4.69
C VAL A 222 4.17 3.18 -5.91
N LYS A 223 4.08 2.61 -7.11
CA LYS A 223 3.91 3.34 -8.36
C LYS A 223 2.67 4.25 -8.37
N ALA A 224 1.59 3.80 -7.75
CA ALA A 224 0.36 4.56 -7.60
C ALA A 224 0.42 5.61 -6.46
N GLY A 225 1.52 5.71 -5.71
CA GLY A 225 1.65 6.64 -4.58
C GLY A 225 0.78 6.30 -3.36
N ILE A 226 0.24 5.07 -3.31
CA ILE A 226 -0.56 4.59 -2.18
C ILE A 226 0.34 4.24 -1.00
N VAL A 227 1.53 3.69 -1.29
CA VAL A 227 2.56 3.31 -0.32
C VAL A 227 3.83 4.11 -0.60
N ASN A 228 4.28 4.87 0.38
CA ASN A 228 5.48 5.72 0.28
C ASN A 228 6.64 5.21 1.15
N GLY A 229 6.41 4.15 1.95
CA GLY A 229 7.38 3.67 2.92
C GLY A 229 7.57 4.59 4.12
N ASP A 230 8.52 4.24 4.97
CA ASP A 230 8.96 5.04 6.11
C ASP A 230 10.49 5.08 6.14
N ASN A 231 11.07 6.28 6.25
CA ASN A 231 12.53 6.48 6.25
C ASN A 231 13.28 5.71 5.14
N GLY A 232 12.67 5.59 3.95
CA GLY A 232 13.24 4.88 2.80
C GLY A 232 13.18 3.36 2.90
N SER A 233 12.27 2.80 3.72
CA SER A 233 12.02 1.37 3.88
C SER A 233 10.54 1.03 3.73
N LEU A 234 10.24 -0.15 3.23
CA LEU A 234 8.87 -0.69 3.09
C LEU A 234 8.43 -1.49 4.31
N HIS A 235 9.39 -2.06 5.06
CA HIS A 235 9.17 -2.98 6.18
C HIS A 235 8.25 -4.16 5.83
N PRO A 236 8.50 -4.91 4.73
CA PRO A 236 7.52 -5.84 4.16
C PRO A 236 7.12 -6.99 5.09
N THR A 237 8.04 -7.46 5.92
CA THR A 237 7.84 -8.60 6.84
C THR A 237 7.36 -8.20 8.24
N ALA A 238 7.38 -6.90 8.56
CA ALA A 238 6.85 -6.42 9.83
C ALA A 238 5.32 -6.56 9.88
N SER A 239 4.74 -6.77 11.07
CA SER A 239 3.30 -6.69 11.26
C SER A 239 2.81 -5.28 10.97
N ILE A 240 1.68 -5.14 10.27
CA ILE A 240 1.09 -3.84 9.97
C ILE A 240 0.19 -3.38 11.11
N THR A 241 0.23 -2.08 11.42
CA THR A 241 -0.65 -1.48 12.41
C THR A 241 -2.00 -1.07 11.82
N ARG A 242 -2.99 -0.87 12.68
CA ARG A 242 -4.33 -0.41 12.31
C ARG A 242 -4.28 0.98 11.66
N ALA A 243 -3.42 1.88 12.15
CA ALA A 243 -3.20 3.20 11.57
C ALA A 243 -2.59 3.13 10.17
N GLU A 244 -1.64 2.24 9.93
CA GLU A 244 -1.02 2.07 8.61
C GLU A 244 -2.01 1.54 7.56
N ILE A 245 -2.90 0.63 7.94
CA ILE A 245 -4.00 0.20 7.05
C ILE A 245 -4.92 1.39 6.73
N ALA A 246 -5.33 2.15 7.77
CA ALA A 246 -6.16 3.33 7.58
C ALA A 246 -5.49 4.34 6.63
N GLN A 247 -4.17 4.54 6.76
CA GLN A 247 -3.40 5.44 5.88
C GLN A 247 -3.40 4.98 4.42
N MET A 248 -3.21 3.69 4.16
CA MET A 248 -3.27 3.16 2.80
C MET A 248 -4.67 3.36 2.17
N LEU A 249 -5.74 3.11 2.94
CA LEU A 249 -7.11 3.31 2.47
C LEU A 249 -7.42 4.81 2.26
N TYR A 250 -6.88 5.67 3.11
CA TYR A 250 -6.99 7.12 2.95
C TYR A 250 -6.28 7.61 1.68
N ASN A 251 -5.04 7.17 1.43
CA ASN A 251 -4.29 7.51 0.23
C ASN A 251 -5.04 7.07 -1.04
N LEU A 252 -5.62 5.87 -1.05
CA LEU A 252 -6.49 5.39 -2.12
C LEU A 252 -7.66 6.33 -2.38
N SER A 253 -8.30 6.84 -1.31
CA SER A 253 -9.42 7.76 -1.44
C SER A 253 -9.04 9.09 -2.09
N LEU A 254 -7.81 9.56 -1.85
CA LEU A 254 -7.30 10.82 -2.42
C LEU A 254 -6.99 10.70 -3.91
N ILE A 255 -6.43 9.57 -4.35
CA ILE A 255 -6.06 9.34 -5.75
C ILE A 255 -7.30 9.32 -6.63
N HIS A 256 -8.36 8.65 -6.22
CA HIS A 256 -9.61 8.60 -6.99
C HIS A 256 -10.38 9.93 -7.03
N ILE A 257 -10.08 10.88 -6.12
CA ILE A 257 -10.67 12.23 -6.16
C ILE A 257 -9.95 13.12 -7.19
N SER A 258 -8.68 12.82 -7.49
CA SER A 258 -7.82 13.63 -8.35
C SER A 258 -7.94 13.30 -9.84
N GLU A 259 -8.57 12.18 -10.21
CA GLU A 259 -8.84 11.88 -11.62
C GLU A 259 -10.16 12.54 -12.06
N PRO A 260 -10.12 13.52 -12.99
CA PRO A 260 -11.33 14.05 -13.59
C PRO A 260 -12.00 12.94 -14.40
N THR A 261 -13.27 12.68 -14.11
CA THR A 261 -14.14 11.80 -14.90
C THR A 261 -14.06 12.24 -16.37
N ARG A 262 -13.43 11.44 -17.21
CA ARG A 262 -13.53 11.57 -18.67
C ARG A 262 -14.77 10.88 -19.18
#